data_a0b3eb42249b21781f5dc70b5287c2f3
#
_entry.id   a0b3eb42249b21781f5dc70b5287c2f3
#
_cell.length_a   1.000
_cell.length_b   1.000
_cell.length_c   1.000
_cell.angle_alpha   90.00
_cell.angle_beta   90.00
_cell.angle_gamma   90.00
#
_symmetry.space_group_name_H-M   'P 1'
#
loop_
_entity.id
_entity.type
_entity.pdbx_description
1 polymer ?
#
loop_
_entity_poly.entity_id
_entity_poly.type
_entity_poly.pdbx_seq_one_letter_code
_entity_poly.pdbx_strand_id
1 'polypeptide(L)'
;MLKILVVSSVVGRTPSEITYNFVFDEVTRLVKRGLKVHVARLKQEGDVCNYGVCFHDMPYNRFLMFLRNINMVAYYPFSFRFYASNSIYTELAYAGHIAELIRRLRPDILHAHFAYPEGWASYIALRSLGVRIPFVVTLHGYDILVEPRVGYGIRLKKRYDLIVRKVLNEADAIVVASRAVYEEAKKLISDHTEKLHLIPNGVDIQRFNPSLDGSKVRKQYGIEDKYIVFTLRHHRPVYGIAYLILAAKIVLSYRKDVIFIIGGDGILREYHIQLAEKLGIRSHIIFPGKVPRGEVPLYFAASDIVVVPSLQEAWGLVATEAMACGRPIIASRVGGLPDQVIGGFNGFLVPPRDYKAIADKILYLLENPSEARRMGLNGRRLAEERFDIEKRVDRIVRLYKTLSKG
;
A
#
# COMPACT_ATOMS: atom_id res chain seq x y z
N MET A 1 12.78 27.06 1.66
CA MET A 1 12.34 25.74 2.19
C MET A 1 11.01 25.43 1.54
N LEU A 2 10.90 24.32 0.77
CA LEU A 2 9.64 23.95 0.12
C LEU A 2 8.60 23.54 1.14
N LYS A 3 7.38 24.04 0.99
CA LYS A 3 6.23 23.73 1.80
C LYS A 3 5.30 22.80 1.02
N ILE A 4 5.06 21.61 1.53
CA ILE A 4 4.28 20.56 0.91
C ILE A 4 2.96 20.41 1.67
N LEU A 5 1.84 20.44 0.97
CA LEU A 5 0.55 20.00 1.49
C LEU A 5 0.27 18.59 0.95
N VAL A 6 0.42 17.60 1.80
CA VAL A 6 0.04 16.21 1.50
C VAL A 6 -1.42 16.02 1.83
N VAL A 7 -2.18 15.36 0.97
CA VAL A 7 -3.59 15.03 1.16
C VAL A 7 -3.71 13.51 1.27
N SER A 8 -4.07 13.03 2.47
CA SER A 8 -4.23 11.59 2.73
C SER A 8 -5.18 11.34 3.90
N SER A 9 -6.33 10.78 3.62
CA SER A 9 -7.35 10.43 4.64
C SER A 9 -6.94 9.28 5.56
N VAL A 10 -5.94 8.52 5.15
CA VAL A 10 -5.59 7.21 5.76
C VAL A 10 -4.26 7.23 6.51
N VAL A 11 -3.52 8.34 6.49
CA VAL A 11 -2.24 8.44 7.20
C VAL A 11 -2.44 8.49 8.72
N GLY A 12 -1.64 7.74 9.49
CA GLY A 12 -1.55 7.82 10.95
C GLY A 12 -0.79 9.06 11.42
N ARG A 13 -0.99 9.45 12.68
CA ARG A 13 -0.23 10.53 13.36
C ARG A 13 0.99 10.02 14.10
N THR A 14 1.03 8.71 14.33
CA THR A 14 2.07 8.02 15.08
C THR A 14 2.51 6.74 14.38
N PRO A 15 3.73 6.25 14.65
CA PRO A 15 4.20 4.98 14.09
C PRO A 15 3.37 3.76 14.49
N SER A 16 2.61 3.84 15.57
CA SER A 16 1.79 2.73 16.09
C SER A 16 0.43 2.58 15.40
N GLU A 17 -0.05 3.62 14.73
CA GLU A 17 -1.29 3.53 13.96
C GLU A 17 -1.08 2.63 12.74
N ILE A 18 -1.93 1.59 12.60
CA ILE A 18 -1.73 0.49 11.65
C ILE A 18 -2.09 0.86 10.19
N THR A 19 -2.79 1.96 9.97
CA THR A 19 -3.33 2.30 8.64
C THR A 19 -2.30 3.05 7.78
N TYR A 20 -1.96 2.50 6.60
CA TYR A 20 -1.13 3.14 5.56
C TYR A 20 0.15 3.81 6.07
N ASN A 21 0.87 3.10 6.91
CA ASN A 21 2.10 3.59 7.55
C ASN A 21 3.19 4.02 6.57
N PHE A 22 3.17 3.55 5.34
CA PHE A 22 4.12 3.95 4.31
C PHE A 22 4.01 5.45 3.95
N VAL A 23 2.80 6.06 4.04
CA VAL A 23 2.64 7.52 3.87
C VAL A 23 3.26 8.24 5.06
N PHE A 24 3.05 7.75 6.29
CA PHE A 24 3.67 8.30 7.49
C PHE A 24 5.21 8.22 7.41
N ASP A 25 5.72 7.07 6.98
CA ASP A 25 7.16 6.86 6.80
C ASP A 25 7.75 7.80 5.73
N GLU A 26 7.01 8.11 4.67
CA GLU A 26 7.41 9.05 3.63
C GLU A 26 7.41 10.50 4.17
N VAL A 27 6.29 10.98 4.75
CA VAL A 27 6.17 12.38 5.19
C VAL A 27 7.16 12.76 6.29
N THR A 28 7.45 11.85 7.23
CA THR A 28 8.45 12.08 8.27
C THR A 28 9.87 12.16 7.70
N ARG A 29 10.16 11.42 6.63
CA ARG A 29 11.45 11.50 5.95
C ARG A 29 11.59 12.72 5.05
N LEU A 30 10.49 13.23 4.49
CA LEU A 30 10.48 14.51 3.79
C LEU A 30 10.89 15.66 4.73
N VAL A 31 10.41 15.65 5.98
CA VAL A 31 10.83 16.61 7.02
C VAL A 31 12.33 16.52 7.27
N LYS A 32 12.90 15.31 7.39
CA LYS A 32 14.34 15.09 7.55
C LYS A 32 15.18 15.62 6.37
N ARG A 33 14.58 15.78 5.18
CA ARG A 33 15.19 16.43 3.99
C ARG A 33 15.01 17.95 3.97
N GLY A 34 14.54 18.53 5.07
CA GLY A 34 14.38 19.99 5.20
C GLY A 34 13.12 20.56 4.52
N LEU A 35 12.10 19.73 4.24
CA LEU A 35 10.82 20.23 3.73
C LEU A 35 9.87 20.55 4.90
N LYS A 36 9.02 21.56 4.73
CA LYS A 36 7.92 21.84 5.65
C LYS A 36 6.69 21.05 5.19
N VAL A 37 6.28 20.05 5.97
CA VAL A 37 5.22 19.11 5.58
C VAL A 37 3.97 19.32 6.42
N HIS A 38 2.86 19.56 5.75
CA HIS A 38 1.51 19.61 6.27
C HIS A 38 0.69 18.48 5.67
N VAL A 39 -0.18 17.84 6.45
CA VAL A 39 -1.02 16.74 5.99
C VAL A 39 -2.49 17.05 6.25
N ALA A 40 -3.29 17.14 5.19
CA ALA A 40 -4.76 17.25 5.29
C ALA A 40 -5.37 15.85 5.40
N ARG A 41 -6.18 15.61 6.44
CA ARG A 41 -6.83 14.32 6.70
C ARG A 41 -8.35 14.45 6.74
N LEU A 42 -9.04 13.36 6.39
CA LEU A 42 -10.50 13.25 6.48
C LEU A 42 -10.97 12.76 7.88
N LYS A 43 -10.10 12.81 8.90
CA LYS A 43 -10.41 12.46 10.28
C LYS A 43 -10.88 13.67 11.06
N GLN A 44 -11.34 13.46 12.28
CA GLN A 44 -11.91 14.49 13.18
C GLN A 44 -11.31 14.39 14.59
N GLU A 45 -9.99 14.28 14.67
CA GLU A 45 -9.25 14.14 15.92
C GLU A 45 -8.58 15.47 16.36
N GLY A 46 -8.75 16.55 15.55
CA GLY A 46 -8.16 17.88 15.75
C GLY A 46 -6.74 18.01 15.17
N ASP A 47 -6.25 19.25 15.01
CA ASP A 47 -4.92 19.54 14.48
C ASP A 47 -3.82 19.17 15.50
N VAL A 48 -2.71 18.60 15.00
CA VAL A 48 -1.54 18.27 15.83
C VAL A 48 -0.27 18.30 14.99
N CYS A 49 0.85 18.72 15.58
CA CYS A 49 2.17 18.61 14.96
C CYS A 49 3.01 17.57 15.73
N ASN A 50 3.36 16.47 15.05
CA ASN A 50 4.19 15.39 15.58
C ASN A 50 5.27 15.01 14.57
N TYR A 51 6.45 14.64 15.05
CA TYR A 51 7.59 14.21 14.22
C TYR A 51 7.97 15.24 13.14
N GLY A 52 7.72 16.55 13.41
CA GLY A 52 7.96 17.64 12.47
C GLY A 52 6.92 17.76 11.36
N VAL A 53 5.89 16.93 11.34
CA VAL A 53 4.75 16.96 10.42
C VAL A 53 3.54 17.57 11.11
N CYS A 54 2.86 18.56 10.49
CA CYS A 54 1.62 19.12 11.01
C CYS A 54 0.41 18.46 10.32
N PHE A 55 -0.38 17.74 11.09
CA PHE A 55 -1.61 17.08 10.66
C PHE A 55 -2.81 18.01 10.90
N HIS A 56 -3.59 18.22 9.85
CA HIS A 56 -4.80 19.06 9.85
C HIS A 56 -6.01 18.18 9.57
N ASP A 57 -6.81 17.99 10.58
CA ASP A 57 -8.03 17.20 10.49
C ASP A 57 -9.20 18.05 10.02
N MET A 58 -10.10 17.43 9.31
CA MET A 58 -11.33 18.09 8.90
C MET A 58 -12.17 18.46 10.13
N PRO A 59 -12.72 19.70 10.21
CA PRO A 59 -13.56 20.12 11.32
C PRO A 59 -14.75 19.19 11.57
N TYR A 60 -15.18 19.08 12.83
CA TYR A 60 -16.30 18.22 13.24
C TYR A 60 -17.58 18.48 12.47
N ASN A 61 -17.86 19.75 12.13
CA ASN A 61 -19.08 20.13 11.44
C ASN A 61 -18.95 20.04 9.92
N ARG A 62 -19.02 18.81 9.40
CA ARG A 62 -18.99 18.53 7.96
C ARG A 62 -20.12 19.21 7.21
N PHE A 63 -21.29 19.40 7.85
CA PHE A 63 -22.44 20.03 7.23
C PHE A 63 -22.19 21.52 6.96
N LEU A 64 -21.63 22.25 7.92
CA LEU A 64 -21.24 23.63 7.69
C LEU A 64 -20.15 23.76 6.62
N MET A 65 -19.19 22.85 6.60
CA MET A 65 -18.16 22.80 5.53
C MET A 65 -18.79 22.55 4.16
N PHE A 66 -19.74 21.64 4.07
CA PHE A 66 -20.51 21.41 2.84
C PHE A 66 -21.27 22.67 2.41
N LEU A 67 -22.06 23.29 3.30
CA LEU A 67 -22.84 24.49 2.99
C LEU A 67 -21.96 25.66 2.53
N ARG A 68 -20.83 25.89 3.20
CA ARG A 68 -19.86 26.93 2.81
C ARG A 68 -19.25 26.72 1.44
N ASN A 69 -19.19 25.48 0.99
CA ASN A 69 -18.51 25.09 -0.26
C ASN A 69 -19.49 24.52 -1.30
N ILE A 70 -20.78 24.71 -1.13
CA ILE A 70 -21.81 24.19 -2.05
C ILE A 70 -21.63 24.69 -3.49
N ASN A 71 -21.08 25.89 -3.67
CA ASN A 71 -20.75 26.45 -4.96
C ASN A 71 -19.71 25.59 -5.71
N MET A 72 -18.89 24.79 -5.01
CA MET A 72 -17.96 23.86 -5.63
C MET A 72 -18.64 22.75 -6.44
N VAL A 73 -19.96 22.53 -6.25
CA VAL A 73 -20.74 21.65 -7.13
C VAL A 73 -20.66 22.09 -8.59
N ALA A 74 -20.45 23.37 -8.86
CA ALA A 74 -20.28 23.87 -10.22
C ALA A 74 -19.08 23.24 -10.97
N TYR A 75 -18.05 22.81 -10.24
CA TYR A 75 -16.85 22.17 -10.80
C TYR A 75 -17.02 20.68 -11.08
N TYR A 76 -18.14 20.08 -10.63
CA TYR A 76 -18.46 18.72 -11.04
C TYR A 76 -18.93 18.70 -12.49
N PRO A 77 -18.46 17.76 -13.32
CA PRO A 77 -19.02 17.54 -14.65
C PRO A 77 -20.53 17.35 -14.56
N PHE A 78 -21.28 17.90 -15.53
CA PHE A 78 -22.75 17.90 -15.51
C PHE A 78 -23.32 16.48 -15.30
N SER A 79 -22.69 15.47 -15.89
CA SER A 79 -23.05 14.05 -15.72
C SER A 79 -22.94 13.53 -14.28
N PHE A 80 -22.16 14.18 -13.40
CA PHE A 80 -21.98 13.78 -12.00
C PHE A 80 -22.98 14.48 -11.05
N ARG A 81 -23.56 15.60 -11.46
CA ARG A 81 -24.51 16.35 -10.62
C ARG A 81 -25.77 15.55 -10.29
N PHE A 82 -26.13 14.59 -11.13
CA PHE A 82 -27.30 13.71 -10.96
C PHE A 82 -27.04 12.47 -10.08
N TYR A 83 -25.79 12.20 -9.73
CA TYR A 83 -25.44 11.11 -8.80
C TYR A 83 -25.35 11.66 -7.36
N ALA A 84 -26.40 12.34 -6.87
CA ALA A 84 -26.48 12.78 -5.51
C ALA A 84 -26.40 11.57 -4.56
N SER A 85 -25.23 11.30 -4.05
CA SER A 85 -24.97 10.30 -3.02
C SER A 85 -24.34 10.97 -1.81
N ASN A 86 -24.39 10.33 -0.64
CA ASN A 86 -23.69 10.77 0.56
C ASN A 86 -22.19 11.04 0.33
N SER A 87 -21.62 10.55 -0.78
CA SER A 87 -20.23 10.80 -1.16
C SER A 87 -19.97 12.24 -1.60
N ILE A 88 -20.89 12.90 -2.34
CA ILE A 88 -20.72 14.29 -2.78
C ILE A 88 -20.59 15.23 -1.59
N TYR A 89 -21.42 15.03 -0.58
CA TYR A 89 -21.36 15.79 0.66
C TYR A 89 -19.95 15.72 1.31
N THR A 90 -19.40 14.51 1.45
CA THR A 90 -18.07 14.30 2.04
C THR A 90 -16.96 14.83 1.11
N GLU A 91 -17.08 14.64 -0.20
CA GLU A 91 -16.14 15.12 -1.21
C GLU A 91 -16.03 16.66 -1.17
N LEU A 92 -17.18 17.37 -1.13
CA LEU A 92 -17.19 18.84 -1.09
C LEU A 92 -16.67 19.38 0.24
N ALA A 93 -17.02 18.74 1.37
CA ALA A 93 -16.50 19.11 2.68
C ALA A 93 -14.97 18.96 2.73
N TYR A 94 -14.45 17.87 2.14
CA TYR A 94 -13.00 17.63 2.08
C TYR A 94 -12.30 18.60 1.13
N ALA A 95 -12.88 18.88 -0.03
CA ALA A 95 -12.36 19.89 -0.96
C ALA A 95 -12.33 21.29 -0.31
N GLY A 96 -13.37 21.65 0.44
CA GLY A 96 -13.43 22.90 1.20
C GLY A 96 -12.34 23.00 2.27
N HIS A 97 -12.09 21.92 3.00
CA HIS A 97 -11.00 21.84 3.98
C HIS A 97 -9.63 22.03 3.32
N ILE A 98 -9.39 21.34 2.21
CA ILE A 98 -8.13 21.47 1.43
C ILE A 98 -7.99 22.92 0.91
N ALA A 99 -9.06 23.52 0.38
CA ALA A 99 -9.05 24.89 -0.11
C ALA A 99 -8.71 25.90 1.00
N GLU A 100 -9.25 25.72 2.20
CA GLU A 100 -8.90 26.54 3.36
C GLU A 100 -7.43 26.40 3.75
N LEU A 101 -6.90 25.16 3.76
CA LEU A 101 -5.49 24.92 4.03
C LEU A 101 -4.58 25.54 2.94
N ILE A 102 -4.95 25.47 1.68
CA ILE A 102 -4.20 26.11 0.58
C ILE A 102 -4.11 27.63 0.79
N ARG A 103 -5.23 28.31 1.11
CA ARG A 103 -5.23 29.75 1.38
C ARG A 103 -4.38 30.11 2.58
N ARG A 104 -4.47 29.35 3.68
CA ARG A 104 -3.76 29.59 4.94
C ARG A 104 -2.27 29.30 4.83
N LEU A 105 -1.93 28.16 4.24
CA LEU A 105 -0.55 27.64 4.24
C LEU A 105 0.26 28.12 3.03
N ARG A 106 -0.39 28.39 1.89
CA ARG A 106 0.25 28.71 0.61
C ARG A 106 1.37 27.70 0.28
N PRO A 107 1.01 26.42 0.06
CA PRO A 107 1.99 25.37 -0.23
C PRO A 107 2.60 25.57 -1.62
N ASP A 108 3.86 25.16 -1.77
CA ASP A 108 4.57 25.14 -3.05
C ASP A 108 4.17 23.91 -3.90
N ILE A 109 3.75 22.82 -3.25
CA ILE A 109 3.30 21.56 -3.87
C ILE A 109 2.05 21.05 -3.15
N LEU A 110 1.08 20.58 -3.90
CA LEU A 110 -0.06 19.80 -3.42
C LEU A 110 0.12 18.34 -3.85
N HIS A 111 0.22 17.41 -2.90
CA HIS A 111 0.45 16.00 -3.18
C HIS A 111 -0.65 15.12 -2.58
N ALA A 112 -1.50 14.52 -3.43
CA ALA A 112 -2.54 13.60 -3.02
C ALA A 112 -2.06 12.14 -3.09
N HIS A 113 -2.29 11.39 -2.01
CA HIS A 113 -2.13 9.94 -2.00
C HIS A 113 -3.50 9.29 -2.26
N PHE A 114 -3.63 8.63 -3.38
CA PHE A 114 -4.80 8.11 -4.10
C PHE A 114 -5.46 9.15 -5.03
N ALA A 115 -5.88 8.68 -6.20
CA ALA A 115 -6.66 9.50 -7.13
C ALA A 115 -8.06 9.82 -6.58
N TYR A 116 -8.62 8.98 -5.72
CA TYR A 116 -9.89 9.18 -5.04
C TYR A 116 -9.88 8.59 -3.62
N PRO A 117 -10.40 9.30 -2.61
CA PRO A 117 -11.04 10.65 -2.69
C PRO A 117 -10.07 11.83 -2.71
N GLU A 118 -8.80 11.64 -2.33
CA GLU A 118 -7.80 12.68 -2.07
C GLU A 118 -7.52 13.53 -3.31
N GLY A 119 -7.19 12.88 -4.43
CA GLY A 119 -6.91 13.56 -5.70
C GLY A 119 -8.11 14.34 -6.22
N TRP A 120 -9.30 13.76 -6.13
CA TRP A 120 -10.54 14.41 -6.54
C TRP A 120 -10.84 15.66 -5.72
N ALA A 121 -10.77 15.57 -4.38
CA ALA A 121 -10.99 16.71 -3.50
C ALA A 121 -9.93 17.81 -3.71
N SER A 122 -8.67 17.43 -3.96
CA SER A 122 -7.57 18.34 -4.29
C SER A 122 -7.82 19.08 -5.60
N TYR A 123 -8.23 18.37 -6.66
CA TYR A 123 -8.59 18.95 -7.94
C TYR A 123 -9.71 19.98 -7.81
N ILE A 124 -10.80 19.66 -7.10
CA ILE A 124 -11.93 20.57 -6.88
C ILE A 124 -11.46 21.81 -6.10
N ALA A 125 -10.63 21.63 -5.06
CA ALA A 125 -10.09 22.73 -4.27
C ALA A 125 -9.27 23.71 -5.14
N LEU A 126 -8.34 23.19 -5.96
CA LEU A 126 -7.53 24.01 -6.87
C LEU A 126 -8.40 24.77 -7.86
N ARG A 127 -9.37 24.10 -8.49
CA ARG A 127 -10.29 24.72 -9.46
C ARG A 127 -11.15 25.80 -8.82
N SER A 128 -11.64 25.57 -7.59
CA SER A 128 -12.48 26.55 -6.89
C SER A 128 -11.74 27.81 -6.47
N LEU A 129 -10.44 27.69 -6.22
CA LEU A 129 -9.57 28.80 -5.86
C LEU A 129 -9.03 29.58 -7.07
N GLY A 130 -9.05 28.96 -8.26
CA GLY A 130 -8.39 29.54 -9.45
C GLY A 130 -6.88 29.69 -9.30
N VAL A 131 -6.26 28.93 -8.38
CA VAL A 131 -4.81 28.97 -8.14
C VAL A 131 -4.10 27.85 -8.89
N ARG A 132 -2.87 28.15 -9.33
CA ARG A 132 -1.99 27.15 -9.93
C ARG A 132 -0.90 26.78 -8.93
N ILE A 133 -0.99 25.56 -8.39
CA ILE A 133 0.01 24.94 -7.54
C ILE A 133 0.32 23.58 -8.16
N PRO A 134 1.59 23.20 -8.34
CA PRO A 134 1.95 21.90 -8.88
C PRO A 134 1.23 20.78 -8.11
N PHE A 135 0.45 19.98 -8.85
CA PHE A 135 -0.41 18.95 -8.31
C PHE A 135 0.14 17.56 -8.62
N VAL A 136 0.55 16.84 -7.57
CA VAL A 136 1.10 15.48 -7.64
C VAL A 136 0.07 14.48 -7.13
N VAL A 137 -0.04 13.34 -7.80
CA VAL A 137 -0.89 12.22 -7.37
C VAL A 137 -0.08 10.95 -7.30
N THR A 138 -0.04 10.29 -6.12
CA THR A 138 0.52 8.94 -5.99
C THR A 138 -0.58 7.90 -6.00
N LEU A 139 -0.47 6.93 -6.91
CA LEU A 139 -1.41 5.81 -7.05
C LEU A 139 -0.99 4.62 -6.20
N HIS A 140 -1.97 4.00 -5.50
CA HIS A 140 -1.70 2.94 -4.53
C HIS A 140 -2.34 1.58 -4.85
N GLY A 141 -3.11 1.50 -5.92
CA GLY A 141 -3.65 0.23 -6.43
C GLY A 141 -5.17 0.16 -6.47
N TYR A 142 -5.87 0.28 -5.35
CA TYR A 142 -7.34 0.22 -5.33
C TYR A 142 -7.98 1.33 -6.17
N ASP A 143 -7.31 2.44 -6.30
CA ASP A 143 -7.70 3.62 -7.09
C ASP A 143 -7.42 3.47 -8.60
N ILE A 144 -6.59 2.52 -9.01
CA ILE A 144 -6.15 2.38 -10.41
C ILE A 144 -6.35 0.97 -10.98
N LEU A 145 -5.99 -0.07 -10.24
CA LEU A 145 -6.10 -1.45 -10.67
C LEU A 145 -7.51 -2.01 -10.43
N VAL A 146 -7.93 -2.95 -11.26
CA VAL A 146 -9.20 -3.66 -11.12
C VAL A 146 -8.99 -5.17 -11.21
N GLU A 147 -9.74 -5.93 -10.39
CA GLU A 147 -9.90 -7.38 -10.52
C GLU A 147 -11.40 -7.71 -10.33
N PRO A 148 -12.17 -7.76 -11.45
CA PRO A 148 -13.63 -7.89 -11.39
C PRO A 148 -14.11 -9.16 -10.69
N ARG A 149 -13.37 -10.28 -10.80
CA ARG A 149 -13.75 -11.58 -10.22
C ARG A 149 -13.82 -11.56 -8.68
N VAL A 150 -13.17 -10.59 -8.05
CA VAL A 150 -13.19 -10.43 -6.58
C VAL A 150 -13.68 -9.04 -6.16
N GLY A 151 -14.26 -8.27 -7.08
CA GLY A 151 -14.80 -6.94 -6.80
C GLY A 151 -13.76 -5.91 -6.33
N TYR A 152 -12.50 -6.06 -6.77
CA TYR A 152 -11.42 -5.15 -6.38
C TYR A 152 -11.24 -4.02 -7.39
N GLY A 153 -11.08 -2.80 -6.88
CA GLY A 153 -10.81 -1.58 -7.63
C GLY A 153 -12.02 -0.65 -7.73
N ILE A 154 -11.81 0.62 -7.35
CA ILE A 154 -12.89 1.61 -7.34
C ILE A 154 -13.43 1.88 -8.75
N ARG A 155 -12.58 1.75 -9.77
CA ARG A 155 -12.87 1.97 -11.18
C ARG A 155 -13.86 0.96 -11.79
N LEU A 156 -14.21 -0.11 -11.10
CA LEU A 156 -15.31 -0.99 -11.48
C LEU A 156 -16.65 -0.24 -11.58
N LYS A 157 -16.77 0.90 -10.87
CA LYS A 157 -17.94 1.78 -10.96
C LYS A 157 -17.64 2.93 -11.91
N LYS A 158 -18.41 3.09 -12.98
CA LYS A 158 -18.22 4.07 -14.07
C LYS A 158 -17.98 5.50 -13.57
N ARG A 159 -18.70 5.94 -12.51
CA ARG A 159 -18.51 7.25 -11.90
C ARG A 159 -17.06 7.45 -11.45
N TYR A 160 -16.51 6.49 -10.72
CA TYR A 160 -15.15 6.61 -10.17
C TYR A 160 -14.07 6.43 -11.25
N ASP A 161 -14.33 5.63 -12.29
CA ASP A 161 -13.42 5.55 -13.43
C ASP A 161 -13.27 6.91 -14.12
N LEU A 162 -14.38 7.63 -14.33
CA LEU A 162 -14.36 8.98 -14.90
C LEU A 162 -13.66 9.99 -13.98
N ILE A 163 -13.87 9.90 -12.67
CA ILE A 163 -13.19 10.73 -11.68
C ILE A 163 -11.68 10.49 -11.73
N VAL A 164 -11.25 9.24 -11.69
CA VAL A 164 -9.82 8.88 -11.74
C VAL A 164 -9.20 9.41 -13.02
N ARG A 165 -9.81 9.18 -14.19
CA ARG A 165 -9.33 9.74 -15.47
C ARG A 165 -9.19 11.26 -15.40
N LYS A 166 -10.18 11.96 -14.86
CA LYS A 166 -10.13 13.43 -14.73
C LYS A 166 -8.96 13.86 -13.86
N VAL A 167 -8.80 13.27 -12.67
CA VAL A 167 -7.71 13.58 -11.74
C VAL A 167 -6.34 13.34 -12.40
N LEU A 168 -6.16 12.19 -13.06
CA LEU A 168 -4.89 11.86 -13.71
C LEU A 168 -4.56 12.82 -14.87
N ASN A 169 -5.56 13.27 -15.64
CA ASN A 169 -5.33 14.23 -16.72
C ASN A 169 -4.99 15.63 -16.20
N GLU A 170 -5.50 16.02 -15.05
CA GLU A 170 -5.26 17.34 -14.43
C GLU A 170 -4.00 17.41 -13.56
N ALA A 171 -3.46 16.26 -13.14
CA ALA A 171 -2.23 16.20 -12.36
C ALA A 171 -1.01 16.66 -13.20
N ASP A 172 -0.10 17.41 -12.59
CA ASP A 172 1.18 17.81 -13.20
C ASP A 172 2.21 16.66 -13.13
N ALA A 173 2.10 15.79 -12.11
CA ALA A 173 2.89 14.57 -12.00
C ALA A 173 2.10 13.43 -11.35
N ILE A 174 2.33 12.21 -11.84
CA ILE A 174 1.69 11.00 -11.33
C ILE A 174 2.78 10.02 -10.91
N VAL A 175 2.81 9.68 -9.62
CA VAL A 175 3.76 8.72 -9.08
C VAL A 175 3.12 7.34 -9.03
N VAL A 176 3.79 6.35 -9.62
CA VAL A 176 3.35 4.96 -9.68
C VAL A 176 4.44 4.04 -9.13
N ALA A 177 4.03 3.02 -8.37
CA ALA A 177 4.99 2.16 -7.68
C ALA A 177 5.53 1.01 -8.55
N SER A 178 4.80 0.60 -9.59
CA SER A 178 5.15 -0.56 -10.43
C SER A 178 4.86 -0.33 -11.90
N ARG A 179 5.46 -1.19 -12.74
CA ARG A 179 5.18 -1.21 -14.18
C ARG A 179 3.72 -1.49 -14.49
N ALA A 180 3.09 -2.40 -13.74
CA ALA A 180 1.67 -2.71 -13.93
C ALA A 180 0.77 -1.50 -13.67
N VAL A 181 1.06 -0.71 -12.62
CA VAL A 181 0.34 0.54 -12.34
C VAL A 181 0.68 1.59 -13.40
N TYR A 182 1.92 1.67 -13.87
CA TYR A 182 2.34 2.57 -14.94
C TYR A 182 1.55 2.32 -16.23
N GLU A 183 1.52 1.07 -16.69
CA GLU A 183 0.81 0.70 -17.93
C GLU A 183 -0.70 0.91 -17.81
N GLU A 184 -1.28 0.69 -16.63
CA GLU A 184 -2.69 0.97 -16.42
C GLU A 184 -2.99 2.48 -16.38
N ALA A 185 -2.16 3.27 -15.71
CA ALA A 185 -2.29 4.73 -15.69
C ALA A 185 -2.15 5.33 -17.09
N LYS A 186 -1.19 4.84 -17.89
CA LYS A 186 -0.97 5.24 -19.27
C LYS A 186 -2.23 5.12 -20.15
N LYS A 187 -3.07 4.10 -19.94
CA LYS A 187 -4.33 3.92 -20.67
C LYS A 187 -5.40 4.95 -20.31
N LEU A 188 -5.24 5.68 -19.21
CA LEU A 188 -6.25 6.59 -18.66
C LEU A 188 -5.95 8.07 -18.92
N ILE A 189 -4.69 8.36 -19.20
CA ILE A 189 -4.25 9.73 -19.55
C ILE A 189 -4.22 9.88 -21.07
N SER A 190 -4.52 11.10 -21.54
CA SER A 190 -4.23 11.51 -22.90
C SER A 190 -2.71 11.56 -23.08
N ASP A 191 -2.18 11.77 -24.26
CA ASP A 191 -0.78 11.63 -24.72
C ASP A 191 0.36 12.23 -23.85
N HIS A 192 0.11 12.53 -22.58
CA HIS A 192 1.01 13.15 -21.62
C HIS A 192 1.72 12.14 -20.72
N THR A 193 2.42 11.16 -21.28
CA THR A 193 3.11 10.12 -20.50
C THR A 193 4.34 10.62 -19.75
N GLU A 194 4.88 11.78 -20.09
CA GLU A 194 6.01 12.43 -19.42
C GLU A 194 5.73 12.76 -17.95
N LYS A 195 4.48 12.92 -17.57
CA LYS A 195 4.07 13.12 -16.17
C LYS A 195 3.99 11.84 -15.33
N LEU A 196 4.16 10.66 -15.93
CA LEU A 196 4.21 9.38 -15.22
C LEU A 196 5.61 9.11 -14.67
N HIS A 197 5.74 9.04 -13.36
CA HIS A 197 6.99 8.79 -12.66
C HIS A 197 6.96 7.42 -11.98
N LEU A 198 7.71 6.45 -12.50
CA LEU A 198 7.87 5.15 -11.88
C LEU A 198 8.85 5.25 -10.70
N ILE A 199 8.28 5.39 -9.49
CA ILE A 199 9.02 5.47 -8.22
C ILE A 199 8.53 4.35 -7.30
N PRO A 200 9.25 3.22 -7.22
CA PRO A 200 8.89 2.08 -6.38
C PRO A 200 8.65 2.47 -4.93
N ASN A 201 7.73 1.78 -4.26
CA ASN A 201 7.59 1.94 -2.82
C ASN A 201 8.85 1.43 -2.11
N GLY A 202 9.20 2.12 -1.02
CA GLY A 202 10.37 1.80 -0.22
C GLY A 202 10.03 0.97 1.02
N VAL A 203 11.05 0.28 1.54
CA VAL A 203 11.05 -0.40 2.83
C VAL A 203 12.15 0.20 3.71
N ASP A 204 11.89 0.32 5.00
CA ASP A 204 12.90 0.71 5.99
C ASP A 204 13.85 -0.47 6.24
N ILE A 205 14.99 -0.47 5.55
CA ILE A 205 16.00 -1.55 5.60
C ILE A 205 16.75 -1.64 6.93
N GLN A 206 16.65 -0.63 7.79
CA GLN A 206 17.20 -0.68 9.14
C GLN A 206 16.24 -1.41 10.09
N ARG A 207 14.96 -1.12 9.94
CA ARG A 207 13.89 -1.75 10.71
C ARG A 207 13.63 -3.19 10.29
N PHE A 208 13.67 -3.48 9.00
CA PHE A 208 13.56 -4.81 8.42
C PHE A 208 14.95 -5.26 7.98
N ASN A 209 15.56 -6.16 8.75
CA ASN A 209 16.91 -6.61 8.45
C ASN A 209 17.13 -8.09 8.85
N PRO A 210 18.10 -8.78 8.23
CA PRO A 210 18.34 -10.21 8.47
C PRO A 210 18.89 -10.54 9.85
N SER A 211 19.44 -9.57 10.59
CA SER A 211 20.04 -9.80 11.91
C SER A 211 19.00 -9.81 13.06
N LEU A 212 17.73 -9.55 12.75
CA LEU A 212 16.66 -9.60 13.73
C LEU A 212 16.49 -11.03 14.27
N ASP A 213 16.30 -11.14 15.58
CA ASP A 213 16.01 -12.40 16.25
C ASP A 213 14.50 -12.68 16.25
N GLY A 214 14.09 -13.73 15.52
CA GLY A 214 12.72 -14.23 15.47
C GLY A 214 12.37 -15.21 16.60
N SER A 215 13.29 -15.54 17.50
CA SER A 215 13.09 -16.55 18.55
C SER A 215 11.91 -16.22 19.47
N LYS A 216 11.66 -14.93 19.74
CA LYS A 216 10.50 -14.49 20.53
C LYS A 216 9.18 -14.98 19.93
N VAL A 217 9.01 -14.86 18.61
CA VAL A 217 7.77 -15.32 17.92
C VAL A 217 7.70 -16.84 17.95
N ARG A 218 8.81 -17.54 17.71
CA ARG A 218 8.85 -19.02 17.76
C ARG A 218 8.47 -19.55 19.14
N LYS A 219 9.05 -18.99 20.22
CA LYS A 219 8.74 -19.32 21.62
C LYS A 219 7.28 -19.02 21.98
N GLN A 220 6.75 -17.88 21.54
CA GLN A 220 5.36 -17.48 21.81
C GLN A 220 4.34 -18.52 21.36
N TYR A 221 4.65 -19.27 20.29
CA TYR A 221 3.75 -20.27 19.71
C TYR A 221 4.22 -21.72 19.96
N GLY A 222 5.35 -21.95 20.63
CA GLY A 222 5.90 -23.30 20.87
C GLY A 222 6.29 -24.03 19.59
N ILE A 223 6.96 -23.33 18.66
CA ILE A 223 7.30 -23.80 17.31
C ILE A 223 8.76 -23.61 16.96
N GLU A 224 9.65 -23.70 17.97
CA GLU A 224 11.09 -23.42 17.83
C GLU A 224 11.77 -24.36 16.81
N ASP A 225 11.34 -25.60 16.75
CA ASP A 225 11.86 -26.67 15.88
C ASP A 225 11.10 -26.84 14.57
N LYS A 226 10.13 -25.95 14.26
CA LYS A 226 9.30 -26.04 13.05
C LYS A 226 9.78 -25.12 11.95
N TYR A 227 9.55 -25.51 10.69
CA TYR A 227 9.62 -24.59 9.57
C TYR A 227 8.39 -23.67 9.55
N ILE A 228 8.59 -22.40 9.27
CA ILE A 228 7.53 -21.39 9.28
C ILE A 228 7.32 -20.80 7.88
N VAL A 229 6.13 -21.00 7.33
CA VAL A 229 5.65 -20.31 6.14
C VAL A 229 4.75 -19.15 6.59
N PHE A 230 5.14 -17.93 6.25
CA PHE A 230 4.49 -16.71 6.72
C PHE A 230 3.81 -15.93 5.60
N THR A 231 2.66 -15.33 5.90
CA THR A 231 2.04 -14.25 5.14
C THR A 231 1.43 -13.22 6.09
N LEU A 232 1.46 -11.96 5.71
CA LEU A 232 0.80 -10.86 6.44
C LEU A 232 -0.11 -10.12 5.47
N ARG A 233 -1.42 -10.35 5.56
CA ARG A 233 -2.40 -9.82 4.60
C ARG A 233 -3.74 -9.50 5.27
N HIS A 234 -4.44 -8.50 4.77
CA HIS A 234 -5.85 -8.37 5.08
C HIS A 234 -6.64 -9.60 4.56
N HIS A 235 -7.54 -10.13 5.38
CA HIS A 235 -8.39 -11.25 4.99
C HIS A 235 -9.53 -10.75 4.07
N ARG A 236 -9.16 -10.40 2.83
CA ARG A 236 -10.05 -9.99 1.74
C ARG A 236 -9.82 -10.86 0.51
N PRO A 237 -10.81 -11.02 -0.39
CA PRO A 237 -10.70 -11.91 -1.56
C PRO A 237 -9.46 -11.64 -2.42
N VAL A 238 -9.11 -10.38 -2.64
CA VAL A 238 -7.99 -9.97 -3.50
C VAL A 238 -6.62 -10.48 -3.04
N TYR A 239 -6.46 -10.79 -1.75
CA TYR A 239 -5.17 -11.24 -1.21
C TYR A 239 -4.96 -12.75 -1.24
N GLY A 240 -5.95 -13.54 -1.72
CA GLY A 240 -5.77 -14.93 -2.09
C GLY A 240 -5.38 -15.90 -0.97
N ILE A 241 -5.63 -15.57 0.31
CA ILE A 241 -5.23 -16.38 1.47
C ILE A 241 -5.78 -17.80 1.38
N ALA A 242 -7.00 -17.99 0.84
CA ALA A 242 -7.58 -19.32 0.67
C ALA A 242 -6.69 -20.24 -0.17
N TYR A 243 -5.99 -19.71 -1.18
CA TYR A 243 -5.07 -20.51 -2.00
C TYR A 243 -3.82 -20.94 -1.22
N LEU A 244 -3.34 -20.12 -0.28
CA LEU A 244 -2.26 -20.53 0.62
C LEU A 244 -2.73 -21.64 1.57
N ILE A 245 -3.96 -21.59 2.08
CA ILE A 245 -4.53 -22.66 2.95
C ILE A 245 -4.70 -23.96 2.17
N LEU A 246 -5.15 -23.89 0.91
CA LEU A 246 -5.20 -25.08 0.03
C LEU A 246 -3.80 -25.64 -0.25
N ALA A 247 -2.81 -24.77 -0.49
CA ALA A 247 -1.42 -25.18 -0.65
C ALA A 247 -0.88 -25.83 0.64
N ALA A 248 -1.21 -25.27 1.81
CA ALA A 248 -0.82 -25.85 3.11
C ALA A 248 -1.32 -27.30 3.29
N LYS A 249 -2.54 -27.62 2.83
CA LYS A 249 -3.05 -28.99 2.84
C LYS A 249 -2.15 -29.95 2.07
N ILE A 250 -1.67 -29.54 0.91
CA ILE A 250 -0.73 -30.36 0.11
C ILE A 250 0.60 -30.48 0.83
N VAL A 251 1.21 -29.37 1.25
CA VAL A 251 2.51 -29.39 1.96
C VAL A 251 2.43 -30.31 3.18
N LEU A 252 1.37 -30.21 3.97
CA LEU A 252 1.17 -31.00 5.19
C LEU A 252 0.87 -32.49 4.90
N SER A 253 0.57 -32.89 3.67
CA SER A 253 0.52 -34.32 3.33
C SER A 253 1.91 -34.93 3.19
N TYR A 254 2.94 -34.16 2.92
CA TYR A 254 4.34 -34.59 2.79
C TYR A 254 5.19 -34.27 4.04
N ARG A 255 4.95 -33.12 4.69
CA ARG A 255 5.78 -32.60 5.79
C ARG A 255 4.90 -32.17 6.98
N LYS A 256 5.07 -32.79 8.16
CA LYS A 256 4.35 -32.44 9.40
C LYS A 256 5.08 -31.45 10.30
N ASP A 257 6.29 -31.11 9.97
CA ASP A 257 7.17 -30.18 10.68
C ASP A 257 7.03 -28.73 10.22
N VAL A 258 5.94 -28.42 9.47
CA VAL A 258 5.67 -27.07 8.91
C VAL A 258 4.48 -26.43 9.62
N ILE A 259 4.66 -25.16 10.00
CA ILE A 259 3.60 -24.29 10.54
C ILE A 259 3.39 -23.12 9.57
N PHE A 260 2.13 -22.81 9.34
CA PHE A 260 1.73 -21.63 8.57
C PHE A 260 1.27 -20.52 9.53
N ILE A 261 1.89 -19.35 9.45
CA ILE A 261 1.42 -18.17 10.19
C ILE A 261 0.74 -17.22 9.18
N ILE A 262 -0.56 -17.04 9.36
CA ILE A 262 -1.40 -16.19 8.48
C ILE A 262 -1.85 -14.97 9.28
N GLY A 263 -1.01 -13.94 9.29
CA GLY A 263 -1.25 -12.69 10.00
C GLY A 263 -2.18 -11.75 9.23
N GLY A 264 -2.89 -10.92 9.99
CA GLY A 264 -3.83 -9.94 9.49
C GLY A 264 -5.27 -10.21 9.96
N ASP A 265 -6.17 -9.32 9.52
CA ASP A 265 -7.58 -9.35 9.88
C ASP A 265 -8.43 -8.93 8.68
N GLY A 266 -9.74 -9.17 8.72
CA GLY A 266 -10.67 -8.78 7.66
C GLY A 266 -11.89 -9.68 7.56
N ILE A 267 -12.78 -9.34 6.63
CA ILE A 267 -14.11 -9.96 6.49
C ILE A 267 -14.10 -11.47 6.22
N LEU A 268 -13.00 -12.01 5.69
CA LEU A 268 -12.86 -13.43 5.40
C LEU A 268 -12.05 -14.19 6.47
N ARG A 269 -11.69 -13.57 7.61
CA ARG A 269 -10.87 -14.25 8.61
C ARG A 269 -11.53 -15.51 9.12
N GLU A 270 -12.79 -15.42 9.48
CA GLU A 270 -13.55 -16.57 9.98
C GLU A 270 -13.68 -17.68 8.91
N TYR A 271 -13.97 -17.29 7.65
CA TYR A 271 -13.99 -18.23 6.53
C TYR A 271 -12.66 -18.98 6.37
N HIS A 272 -11.52 -18.28 6.53
CA HIS A 272 -10.21 -18.90 6.42
C HIS A 272 -9.91 -19.88 7.55
N ILE A 273 -10.38 -19.60 8.78
CA ILE A 273 -10.30 -20.51 9.92
C ILE A 273 -11.12 -21.78 9.64
N GLN A 274 -12.38 -21.62 9.25
CA GLN A 274 -13.28 -22.75 8.92
C GLN A 274 -12.75 -23.57 7.74
N LEU A 275 -12.13 -22.94 6.75
CA LEU A 275 -11.49 -23.66 5.64
C LEU A 275 -10.34 -24.56 6.14
N ALA A 276 -9.51 -24.05 7.06
CA ALA A 276 -8.42 -24.83 7.65
C ALA A 276 -8.97 -26.03 8.50
N GLU A 277 -10.06 -25.83 9.22
CA GLU A 277 -10.76 -26.89 9.98
C GLU A 277 -11.33 -27.96 9.05
N LYS A 278 -12.08 -27.54 8.02
CA LYS A 278 -12.66 -28.44 7.00
C LYS A 278 -11.60 -29.31 6.30
N LEU A 279 -10.41 -28.76 6.11
CA LEU A 279 -9.28 -29.46 5.50
C LEU A 279 -8.51 -30.36 6.52
N GLY A 280 -8.82 -30.29 7.80
CA GLY A 280 -8.16 -31.05 8.86
C GLY A 280 -6.72 -30.62 9.13
N ILE A 281 -6.39 -29.33 8.90
CA ILE A 281 -5.04 -28.77 9.08
C ILE A 281 -5.00 -27.59 10.06
N ARG A 282 -6.06 -27.36 10.81
CA ARG A 282 -6.20 -26.23 11.74
C ARG A 282 -5.06 -26.13 12.76
N SER A 283 -4.58 -27.27 13.25
CA SER A 283 -3.47 -27.34 14.22
C SER A 283 -2.11 -26.90 13.67
N HIS A 284 -1.96 -26.82 12.35
CA HIS A 284 -0.74 -26.38 11.67
C HIS A 284 -0.83 -24.95 11.15
N ILE A 285 -1.93 -24.24 11.44
CA ILE A 285 -2.12 -22.85 11.00
C ILE A 285 -2.37 -21.95 12.20
N ILE A 286 -1.52 -20.94 12.37
CA ILE A 286 -1.65 -19.92 13.39
C ILE A 286 -2.25 -18.67 12.73
N PHE A 287 -3.34 -18.16 13.30
CA PHE A 287 -3.99 -16.92 12.90
C PHE A 287 -3.81 -15.85 14.02
N PRO A 288 -2.71 -15.12 14.07
CA PRO A 288 -2.44 -14.16 15.15
C PRO A 288 -3.38 -12.95 15.16
N GLY A 289 -4.18 -12.76 14.09
CA GLY A 289 -4.94 -11.54 13.90
C GLY A 289 -4.05 -10.39 13.46
N LYS A 290 -4.39 -9.17 13.86
CA LYS A 290 -3.58 -7.98 13.57
C LYS A 290 -2.25 -8.06 14.31
N VAL A 291 -1.16 -8.07 13.56
CA VAL A 291 0.20 -8.02 14.13
C VAL A 291 0.56 -6.55 14.38
N PRO A 292 0.95 -6.18 15.61
CA PRO A 292 1.42 -4.83 15.91
C PRO A 292 2.60 -4.45 15.01
N ARG A 293 2.60 -3.21 14.49
CA ARG A 293 3.62 -2.74 13.54
C ARG A 293 5.05 -2.95 14.05
N GLY A 294 5.29 -2.75 15.35
CA GLY A 294 6.60 -2.96 15.99
C GLY A 294 7.08 -4.41 15.95
N GLU A 295 6.14 -5.36 15.89
CA GLU A 295 6.44 -6.80 15.90
C GLU A 295 6.54 -7.41 14.49
N VAL A 296 5.99 -6.75 13.46
CA VAL A 296 6.02 -7.26 12.08
C VAL A 296 7.40 -7.73 11.63
N PRO A 297 8.51 -6.98 11.88
CA PRO A 297 9.84 -7.45 11.52
C PRO A 297 10.25 -8.76 12.18
N LEU A 298 9.79 -9.02 13.42
CA LEU A 298 10.09 -10.26 14.15
C LEU A 298 9.37 -11.48 13.54
N TYR A 299 8.17 -11.29 12.99
CA TYR A 299 7.47 -12.36 12.26
C TYR A 299 8.20 -12.74 10.96
N PHE A 300 8.72 -11.75 10.23
CA PHE A 300 9.59 -12.03 9.09
C PHE A 300 10.88 -12.73 9.52
N ALA A 301 11.51 -12.25 10.60
CA ALA A 301 12.73 -12.87 11.13
C ALA A 301 12.50 -14.31 11.60
N ALA A 302 11.32 -14.63 12.14
CA ALA A 302 10.96 -15.97 12.55
C ALA A 302 10.68 -16.93 11.38
N SER A 303 10.29 -16.38 10.21
CA SER A 303 9.84 -17.20 9.07
C SER A 303 11.01 -17.77 8.25
N ASP A 304 10.78 -18.92 7.62
CA ASP A 304 11.70 -19.54 6.66
C ASP A 304 11.33 -19.18 5.22
N ILE A 305 10.03 -19.06 4.93
CA ILE A 305 9.50 -18.72 3.61
C ILE A 305 8.37 -17.70 3.78
N VAL A 306 8.31 -16.70 2.90
CA VAL A 306 7.19 -15.76 2.84
C VAL A 306 6.38 -15.99 1.57
N VAL A 307 5.04 -16.07 1.71
CA VAL A 307 4.13 -16.28 0.59
C VAL A 307 3.23 -15.06 0.39
N VAL A 308 3.12 -14.58 -0.85
CA VAL A 308 2.28 -13.44 -1.25
C VAL A 308 1.30 -13.90 -2.35
N PRO A 309 0.18 -14.55 -1.99
CA PRO A 309 -0.70 -15.25 -2.94
C PRO A 309 -1.76 -14.33 -3.56
N SER A 310 -1.50 -13.03 -3.66
CA SER A 310 -2.45 -12.01 -4.12
C SER A 310 -3.01 -12.30 -5.51
N LEU A 311 -4.27 -11.91 -5.74
CA LEU A 311 -4.93 -11.98 -7.04
C LEU A 311 -4.77 -10.70 -7.84
N GLN A 312 -4.53 -9.60 -7.14
CA GLN A 312 -4.10 -8.31 -7.69
C GLN A 312 -3.26 -7.57 -6.65
N GLU A 313 -2.24 -6.85 -7.09
CA GLU A 313 -1.34 -6.12 -6.20
C GLU A 313 -0.71 -4.93 -6.93
N ALA A 314 -0.75 -3.74 -6.37
CA ALA A 314 -0.08 -2.59 -6.97
C ALA A 314 1.43 -2.63 -6.76
N TRP A 315 1.86 -2.98 -5.55
CA TRP A 315 3.26 -3.14 -5.19
C TRP A 315 3.50 -4.41 -4.38
N GLY A 316 2.96 -4.50 -3.17
CA GLY A 316 3.17 -5.62 -2.27
C GLY A 316 4.29 -5.36 -1.26
N LEU A 317 4.05 -4.44 -0.32
CA LEU A 317 5.02 -4.10 0.73
C LEU A 317 5.53 -5.33 1.49
N VAL A 318 4.67 -6.31 1.73
CA VAL A 318 5.05 -7.58 2.37
C VAL A 318 6.18 -8.31 1.64
N ALA A 319 6.23 -8.22 0.31
CA ALA A 319 7.33 -8.80 -0.45
C ALA A 319 8.65 -8.03 -0.23
N THR A 320 8.62 -6.69 -0.30
CA THR A 320 9.82 -5.89 0.00
C THR A 320 10.27 -5.98 1.45
N GLU A 321 9.34 -6.11 2.41
CA GLU A 321 9.65 -6.32 3.84
C GLU A 321 10.32 -7.71 4.05
N ALA A 322 9.81 -8.76 3.39
CA ALA A 322 10.41 -10.08 3.39
C ALA A 322 11.83 -10.08 2.80
N MET A 323 12.00 -9.41 1.65
CA MET A 323 13.31 -9.21 1.01
C MET A 323 14.28 -8.51 1.97
N ALA A 324 13.83 -7.42 2.61
CA ALA A 324 14.65 -6.66 3.56
C ALA A 324 15.08 -7.51 4.76
N CYS A 325 14.26 -8.48 5.21
CA CYS A 325 14.58 -9.45 6.24
C CYS A 325 15.35 -10.67 5.71
N GLY A 326 15.76 -10.71 4.45
CA GLY A 326 16.52 -11.81 3.87
C GLY A 326 15.72 -13.11 3.74
N ARG A 327 14.39 -13.04 3.51
CA ARG A 327 13.54 -14.22 3.37
C ARG A 327 13.22 -14.49 1.90
N PRO A 328 13.27 -15.78 1.45
CA PRO A 328 12.85 -16.15 0.11
C PRO A 328 11.33 -15.96 -0.03
N ILE A 329 10.89 -15.58 -1.24
CA ILE A 329 9.50 -15.20 -1.51
C ILE A 329 8.89 -16.12 -2.54
N ILE A 330 7.67 -16.59 -2.28
CA ILE A 330 6.79 -17.17 -3.29
C ILE A 330 5.63 -16.20 -3.50
N ALA A 331 5.50 -15.63 -4.70
CA ALA A 331 4.49 -14.62 -4.99
C ALA A 331 3.69 -14.97 -6.23
N SER A 332 2.42 -14.56 -6.26
CA SER A 332 1.63 -14.62 -7.48
C SER A 332 2.20 -13.68 -8.54
N ARG A 333 2.18 -14.09 -9.81
CA ARG A 333 2.59 -13.26 -10.96
C ARG A 333 1.51 -12.25 -11.31
N VAL A 334 1.28 -11.26 -10.44
CA VAL A 334 0.27 -10.21 -10.63
C VAL A 334 0.82 -8.84 -10.25
N GLY A 335 0.32 -7.81 -10.92
CA GLY A 335 0.59 -6.41 -10.61
C GLY A 335 2.08 -6.09 -10.49
N GLY A 336 2.49 -5.49 -9.39
CA GLY A 336 3.87 -5.08 -9.11
C GLY A 336 4.76 -6.17 -8.51
N LEU A 337 4.26 -7.37 -8.22
CA LEU A 337 5.08 -8.45 -7.67
C LEU A 337 6.19 -8.91 -8.62
N PRO A 338 5.99 -8.96 -9.96
CA PRO A 338 7.07 -9.26 -10.92
C PRO A 338 8.19 -8.19 -10.98
N ASP A 339 7.95 -6.97 -10.50
CA ASP A 339 8.98 -5.95 -10.41
C ASP A 339 9.94 -6.17 -9.22
N GLN A 340 9.52 -7.01 -8.26
CA GLN A 340 10.22 -7.30 -7.01
C GLN A 340 10.83 -8.70 -7.00
N VAL A 341 10.06 -9.70 -7.44
CA VAL A 341 10.45 -11.11 -7.38
C VAL A 341 10.96 -11.57 -8.74
N ILE A 342 12.23 -11.96 -8.77
CA ILE A 342 12.92 -12.51 -9.94
C ILE A 342 13.02 -14.03 -9.73
N GLY A 343 12.37 -14.80 -10.60
CA GLY A 343 12.30 -16.26 -10.48
C GLY A 343 13.69 -16.92 -10.44
N GLY A 344 13.93 -17.77 -9.46
CA GLY A 344 15.22 -18.44 -9.23
C GLY A 344 16.31 -17.56 -8.60
N PHE A 345 16.11 -16.24 -8.50
CA PHE A 345 17.10 -15.33 -7.94
C PHE A 345 16.82 -14.99 -6.47
N ASN A 346 15.66 -14.40 -6.15
CA ASN A 346 15.23 -14.04 -4.79
C ASN A 346 13.91 -14.68 -4.36
N GLY A 347 13.37 -15.59 -5.18
CA GLY A 347 12.12 -16.27 -4.91
C GLY A 347 11.51 -16.89 -6.16
N PHE A 348 10.21 -17.15 -6.13
CA PHE A 348 9.47 -17.72 -7.24
C PHE A 348 8.19 -16.93 -7.53
N LEU A 349 7.86 -16.80 -8.82
CA LEU A 349 6.57 -16.29 -9.29
C LEU A 349 5.72 -17.47 -9.76
N VAL A 350 4.53 -17.60 -9.21
CA VAL A 350 3.55 -18.62 -9.56
C VAL A 350 2.31 -18.01 -10.21
N PRO A 351 1.55 -18.75 -11.02
CA PRO A 351 0.27 -18.25 -11.52
C PRO A 351 -0.69 -17.89 -10.36
N PRO A 352 -1.48 -16.82 -10.46
CA PRO A 352 -2.50 -16.52 -9.47
C PRO A 352 -3.54 -17.66 -9.40
N ARG A 353 -4.07 -17.93 -8.20
CA ARG A 353 -5.02 -19.03 -7.92
C ARG A 353 -4.44 -20.45 -8.02
N ASP A 354 -3.18 -20.60 -8.36
CA ASP A 354 -2.53 -21.91 -8.47
C ASP A 354 -1.91 -22.34 -7.11
N TYR A 355 -2.75 -22.89 -6.25
CA TYR A 355 -2.33 -23.39 -4.93
C TYR A 355 -1.38 -24.59 -5.03
N LYS A 356 -1.41 -25.37 -6.14
CA LYS A 356 -0.47 -26.47 -6.37
C LYS A 356 0.93 -25.94 -6.61
N ALA A 357 1.07 -24.95 -7.51
CA ALA A 357 2.35 -24.29 -7.75
C ALA A 357 2.90 -23.60 -6.48
N ILE A 358 2.05 -23.03 -5.61
CA ILE A 358 2.47 -22.52 -4.30
C ILE A 358 3.04 -23.66 -3.45
N ALA A 359 2.33 -24.78 -3.34
CA ALA A 359 2.78 -25.94 -2.55
C ALA A 359 4.10 -26.52 -3.05
N ASP A 360 4.24 -26.70 -4.37
CA ASP A 360 5.46 -27.22 -4.99
C ASP A 360 6.67 -26.34 -4.67
N LYS A 361 6.52 -25.00 -4.73
CA LYS A 361 7.62 -24.07 -4.40
C LYS A 361 7.93 -24.02 -2.91
N ILE A 362 6.93 -24.20 -2.04
CA ILE A 362 7.16 -24.33 -0.59
C ILE A 362 7.99 -25.60 -0.33
N LEU A 363 7.56 -26.75 -0.83
CA LEU A 363 8.28 -28.04 -0.66
C LEU A 363 9.69 -27.93 -1.20
N TYR A 364 9.87 -27.38 -2.41
CA TYR A 364 11.20 -27.18 -3.01
C TYR A 364 12.13 -26.39 -2.08
N LEU A 365 11.67 -25.25 -1.52
CA LEU A 365 12.50 -24.42 -0.64
C LEU A 365 12.79 -25.11 0.70
N LEU A 366 11.86 -25.92 1.22
CA LEU A 366 12.06 -26.69 2.44
C LEU A 366 13.05 -27.87 2.25
N GLU A 367 13.11 -28.44 1.06
CA GLU A 367 14.06 -29.49 0.69
C GLU A 367 15.44 -28.94 0.32
N ASN A 368 15.52 -27.64 -0.05
CA ASN A 368 16.75 -26.98 -0.50
C ASN A 368 17.06 -25.73 0.35
N PRO A 369 17.39 -25.89 1.67
CA PRO A 369 17.57 -24.76 2.59
C PRO A 369 18.74 -23.84 2.21
N SER A 370 19.78 -24.36 1.58
CA SER A 370 20.90 -23.55 1.05
C SER A 370 20.44 -22.59 -0.04
N GLU A 371 19.58 -23.07 -0.94
CA GLU A 371 18.98 -22.30 -2.02
C GLU A 371 18.00 -21.25 -1.46
N ALA A 372 17.16 -21.63 -0.50
CA ALA A 372 16.28 -20.71 0.20
C ALA A 372 17.06 -19.55 0.84
N ARG A 373 18.16 -19.88 1.52
CA ARG A 373 19.06 -18.88 2.13
C ARG A 373 19.71 -17.97 1.08
N ARG A 374 20.21 -18.54 -0.04
CA ARG A 374 20.78 -17.78 -1.15
C ARG A 374 19.77 -16.80 -1.74
N MET A 375 18.54 -17.26 -1.99
CA MET A 375 17.46 -16.40 -2.49
C MET A 375 17.12 -15.29 -1.50
N GLY A 376 17.07 -15.58 -0.21
CA GLY A 376 16.83 -14.57 0.82
C GLY A 376 17.89 -13.47 0.81
N LEU A 377 19.18 -13.84 0.75
CA LEU A 377 20.30 -12.88 0.69
C LEU A 377 20.26 -12.03 -0.59
N ASN A 378 19.92 -12.62 -1.72
CA ASN A 378 19.71 -11.89 -2.96
C ASN A 378 18.55 -10.90 -2.86
N GLY A 379 17.46 -11.31 -2.19
CA GLY A 379 16.33 -10.43 -1.88
C GLY A 379 16.78 -9.22 -1.04
N ARG A 380 17.57 -9.44 0.00
CA ARG A 380 18.13 -8.36 0.83
C ARG A 380 18.94 -7.37 0.00
N ARG A 381 19.83 -7.85 -0.85
CA ARG A 381 20.64 -7.00 -1.74
C ARG A 381 19.75 -6.13 -2.64
N LEU A 382 18.72 -6.73 -3.28
CA LEU A 382 17.78 -5.97 -4.11
C LEU A 382 17.00 -4.92 -3.30
N ALA A 383 16.60 -5.22 -2.07
CA ALA A 383 15.92 -4.28 -1.20
C ALA A 383 16.83 -3.07 -0.89
N GLU A 384 18.09 -3.29 -0.56
CA GLU A 384 19.09 -2.24 -0.31
C GLU A 384 19.38 -1.41 -1.56
N GLU A 385 19.52 -2.05 -2.72
CA GLU A 385 19.88 -1.37 -3.97
C GLU A 385 18.72 -0.56 -4.56
N ARG A 386 17.49 -1.10 -4.52
CA ARG A 386 16.36 -0.58 -5.31
C ARG A 386 15.19 -0.08 -4.50
N PHE A 387 14.95 -0.65 -3.30
CA PHE A 387 13.71 -0.47 -2.55
C PHE A 387 13.93 0.13 -1.16
N ASP A 388 15.10 0.70 -0.87
CA ASP A 388 15.31 1.50 0.33
C ASP A 388 14.40 2.73 0.30
N ILE A 389 13.65 2.95 1.40
CA ILE A 389 12.74 4.08 1.53
C ILE A 389 13.45 5.43 1.43
N GLU A 390 14.72 5.52 1.83
CA GLU A 390 15.51 6.74 1.72
C GLU A 390 15.70 7.11 0.25
N LYS A 391 15.99 6.12 -0.62
CA LYS A 391 16.11 6.32 -2.08
C LYS A 391 14.79 6.75 -2.72
N ARG A 392 13.65 6.19 -2.27
CA ARG A 392 12.33 6.62 -2.69
C ARG A 392 12.10 8.10 -2.36
N VAL A 393 12.34 8.47 -1.10
CA VAL A 393 12.13 9.85 -0.62
C VAL A 393 13.00 10.82 -1.39
N ASP A 394 14.26 10.49 -1.66
CA ASP A 394 15.17 11.32 -2.46
C ASP A 394 14.65 11.54 -3.90
N ARG A 395 14.01 10.53 -4.50
CA ARG A 395 13.37 10.66 -5.82
C ARG A 395 12.14 11.58 -5.77
N ILE A 396 11.31 11.47 -4.74
CA ILE A 396 10.14 12.35 -4.51
C ILE A 396 10.61 13.80 -4.30
N VAL A 397 11.66 14.03 -3.50
CA VAL A 397 12.22 15.37 -3.28
C VAL A 397 12.75 15.97 -4.57
N ARG A 398 13.43 15.19 -5.42
CA ARG A 398 13.86 15.66 -6.75
C ARG A 398 12.68 16.05 -7.61
N LEU A 399 11.62 15.24 -7.66
CA LEU A 399 10.39 15.56 -8.39
C LEU A 399 9.79 16.89 -7.92
N TYR A 400 9.64 17.09 -6.61
CA TYR A 400 9.13 18.34 -6.07
C TYR A 400 9.98 19.56 -6.47
N LYS A 401 11.31 19.43 -6.39
CA LYS A 401 12.23 20.51 -6.80
C LYS A 401 12.14 20.86 -8.28
N THR A 402 11.88 19.88 -9.14
CA THR A 402 11.66 20.11 -10.57
C THR A 402 10.36 20.85 -10.79
N LEU A 403 9.27 20.41 -10.19
CA LEU A 403 7.94 21.02 -10.35
C LEU A 403 7.85 22.45 -9.76
N SER A 404 8.60 22.75 -8.70
CA SER A 404 8.58 24.06 -8.05
C SER A 404 9.39 25.15 -8.80
N LYS A 405 10.13 24.79 -9.85
CA LYS A 405 10.93 25.74 -10.66
C LYS A 405 10.25 26.13 -11.98
N GLY A 406 9.28 25.40 -12.43
CA GLY A 406 8.44 25.66 -13.60
C GLY A 406 7.16 26.37 -13.21
#